data_de42a8b8004440aa7ae89b1dfa25ea85
#
_entry.id   de42a8b8004440aa7ae89b1dfa25ea85
#
_cell.length_a   1.000
_cell.length_b   1.000
_cell.length_c   1.000
_cell.angle_alpha   90.00
_cell.angle_beta   90.00
_cell.angle_gamma   90.00
#
_symmetry.space_group_name_H-M   'P 1'
#
loop_
_entity.id
_entity.type
_entity.pdbx_description
1 polymer ?
#
loop_
_entity_poly.entity_id
_entity_poly.type
_entity_poly.pdbx_seq_one_letter_code
_entity_poly.pdbx_strand_id
1 'polypeptide(L)'
;FIAQDLILFFVFFELVLLPMYFMIGVWGGENRQYASLKFFLYTMFGSALMLVAFLALFFKTGAESFAIPYLVENGGAIARNVQIWIFAGMFIGFAVKVPMFPFHTWLPDAHTQAPTQGSVILAAILLKLGTYGFIRIAIPILPEAAKAWAPYIGGLAVIGIIYGALGCLAQTDMKRLIAFSSVAHMGFVMLGISTLTDFGMSAAMFGMVAHGLITGMLFFVAGSIKERYHTLEIKRLGGLLTQMPRMGWILGMASMASLGLPGLAGFWGEFPAILSAYNPAEGLNVTVFRVYMVIAALGTVLAAAYLLWLFQRVAFGEPKAEFAGGAHGADDHGSGHAQFEDVNKFEWIAWTPLLIAIVVFGVVPNLLFSMIDPAVHGILAGFKG
;
A
#
# COMPACT_ATOMS: atom_id res chain seq x y z
N PHE A 1 14.27 -0.20 -6.76
CA PHE A 1 13.66 0.86 -7.59
C PHE A 1 14.62 1.43 -8.65
N ILE A 2 15.92 1.47 -8.43
CA ILE A 2 16.89 2.06 -9.38
C ILE A 2 17.49 1.07 -10.40
N ALA A 3 17.10 -0.21 -10.35
CA ALA A 3 17.60 -1.23 -11.27
C ALA A 3 17.19 -0.89 -12.72
N GLN A 4 18.15 -0.96 -13.65
CA GLN A 4 17.94 -0.77 -15.08
C GLN A 4 17.99 -2.11 -15.86
N ASP A 5 18.20 -3.19 -15.13
CA ASP A 5 18.26 -4.56 -15.65
C ASP A 5 17.19 -5.41 -14.96
N LEU A 6 16.51 -6.26 -15.74
CA LEU A 6 15.34 -7.02 -15.29
C LEU A 6 15.73 -8.13 -14.30
N ILE A 7 16.88 -8.77 -14.49
CA ILE A 7 17.38 -9.80 -13.57
C ILE A 7 17.87 -9.14 -12.26
N LEU A 8 18.56 -8.00 -12.37
CA LEU A 8 18.95 -7.24 -11.18
C LEU A 8 17.73 -6.78 -10.37
N PHE A 9 16.67 -6.32 -11.05
CA PHE A 9 15.41 -6.01 -10.40
C PHE A 9 14.85 -7.23 -9.67
N PHE A 10 14.80 -8.39 -10.34
CA PHE A 10 14.31 -9.64 -9.74
C PHE A 10 15.11 -10.04 -8.51
N VAL A 11 16.44 -10.01 -8.58
CA VAL A 11 17.31 -10.37 -7.45
C VAL A 11 16.99 -9.50 -6.24
N PHE A 12 16.88 -8.17 -6.39
CA PHE A 12 16.55 -7.30 -5.27
C PHE A 12 15.08 -7.39 -4.84
N PHE A 13 14.17 -7.71 -5.75
CA PHE A 13 12.77 -7.99 -5.43
C PHE A 13 12.63 -9.20 -4.50
N GLU A 14 13.46 -10.23 -4.70
CA GLU A 14 13.50 -11.44 -3.89
C GLU A 14 14.35 -11.27 -2.61
N LEU A 15 15.47 -10.56 -2.70
CA LEU A 15 16.40 -10.41 -1.58
C LEU A 15 15.73 -9.82 -0.33
N VAL A 16 14.73 -8.94 -0.51
CA VAL A 16 14.00 -8.34 0.62
C VAL A 16 13.07 -9.32 1.34
N LEU A 17 12.73 -10.46 0.72
CA LEU A 17 11.84 -11.46 1.34
C LEU A 17 12.52 -12.16 2.51
N LEU A 18 13.79 -12.49 2.38
CA LEU A 18 14.50 -13.26 3.39
C LEU A 18 14.65 -12.50 4.71
N PRO A 19 15.15 -11.26 4.75
CA PRO A 19 15.18 -10.46 5.98
C PRO A 19 13.78 -10.26 6.57
N MET A 20 12.77 -10.04 5.75
CA MET A 20 11.39 -9.85 6.23
C MET A 20 10.80 -11.14 6.81
N TYR A 21 11.08 -12.30 6.20
CA TYR A 21 10.70 -13.60 6.74
C TYR A 21 11.25 -13.80 8.15
N PHE A 22 12.54 -13.54 8.35
CA PHE A 22 13.16 -13.63 9.68
C PHE A 22 12.62 -12.58 10.64
N MET A 23 12.40 -11.34 10.16
CA MET A 23 11.85 -10.28 11.00
C MET A 23 10.46 -10.65 11.55
N ILE A 24 9.61 -11.25 10.75
CA ILE A 24 8.29 -11.73 11.19
C ILE A 24 8.45 -12.99 12.05
N GLY A 25 9.23 -13.97 11.60
CA GLY A 25 9.32 -15.29 12.22
C GLY A 25 10.05 -15.33 13.57
N VAL A 26 11.01 -14.41 13.79
CA VAL A 26 11.81 -14.37 15.03
C VAL A 26 11.22 -13.38 16.02
N TRP A 27 10.94 -12.15 15.60
CA TRP A 27 10.49 -11.05 16.46
C TRP A 27 8.99 -10.76 16.40
N GLY A 28 8.22 -11.60 15.70
CA GLY A 28 6.78 -11.45 15.57
C GLY A 28 5.98 -11.93 16.78
N GLY A 29 4.64 -11.79 16.67
CA GLY A 29 3.68 -12.20 17.71
C GLY A 29 3.49 -13.72 17.83
N GLU A 30 2.40 -14.13 18.44
CA GLU A 30 2.12 -15.54 18.76
C GLU A 30 2.08 -16.46 17.53
N ASN A 31 1.42 -16.03 16.45
CA ASN A 31 1.27 -16.81 15.21
C ASN A 31 2.35 -16.48 14.15
N ARG A 32 3.51 -16.00 14.59
CA ARG A 32 4.60 -15.52 13.72
C ARG A 32 5.12 -16.55 12.71
N GLN A 33 5.18 -17.83 13.10
CA GLN A 33 5.66 -18.90 12.21
C GLN A 33 4.73 -19.10 11.01
N TYR A 34 3.42 -19.19 11.27
CA TYR A 34 2.43 -19.28 10.20
C TYR A 34 2.44 -18.05 9.29
N ALA A 35 2.48 -16.85 9.87
CA ALA A 35 2.45 -15.61 9.10
C ALA A 35 3.71 -15.42 8.24
N SER A 36 4.89 -15.73 8.79
CA SER A 36 6.16 -15.64 8.05
C SER A 36 6.23 -16.65 6.92
N LEU A 37 5.84 -17.91 7.16
CA LEU A 37 5.82 -18.94 6.14
C LEU A 37 4.81 -18.63 5.03
N LYS A 38 3.60 -18.20 5.39
CA LYS A 38 2.57 -17.78 4.44
C LYS A 38 3.06 -16.62 3.57
N PHE A 39 3.63 -15.58 4.18
CA PHE A 39 4.24 -14.44 3.49
C PHE A 39 5.30 -14.90 2.48
N PHE A 40 6.23 -15.74 2.93
CA PHE A 40 7.34 -16.21 2.11
C PHE A 40 6.86 -17.05 0.91
N LEU A 41 6.06 -18.09 1.18
CA LEU A 41 5.56 -18.98 0.13
C LEU A 41 4.66 -18.26 -0.88
N TYR A 42 3.81 -17.36 -0.39
CA TYR A 42 2.89 -16.59 -1.25
C TYR A 42 3.66 -15.69 -2.22
N THR A 43 4.63 -14.94 -1.69
CA THR A 43 5.43 -14.01 -2.50
C THR A 43 6.39 -14.76 -3.42
N MET A 44 7.04 -15.82 -2.95
CA MET A 44 7.94 -16.64 -3.76
C MET A 44 7.21 -17.32 -4.94
N PHE A 45 6.00 -17.83 -4.72
CA PHE A 45 5.20 -18.41 -5.81
C PHE A 45 4.89 -17.37 -6.90
N GLY A 46 4.47 -16.16 -6.49
CA GLY A 46 4.19 -15.07 -7.44
C GLY A 46 5.44 -14.67 -8.25
N SER A 47 6.57 -14.50 -7.57
CA SER A 47 7.82 -14.09 -8.22
C SER A 47 8.46 -15.18 -9.08
N ALA A 48 8.25 -16.46 -8.77
CA ALA A 48 8.68 -17.54 -9.65
C ALA A 48 7.98 -17.47 -11.02
N LEU A 49 6.67 -17.20 -11.05
CA LEU A 49 5.92 -16.99 -12.30
C LEU A 49 6.39 -15.73 -13.03
N MET A 50 6.71 -14.67 -12.29
CA MET A 50 7.29 -13.45 -12.85
C MET A 50 8.66 -13.72 -13.49
N LEU A 51 9.52 -14.53 -12.86
CA LEU A 51 10.82 -14.91 -13.42
C LEU A 51 10.66 -15.67 -14.74
N VAL A 52 9.74 -16.63 -14.79
CA VAL A 52 9.43 -17.36 -16.05
C VAL A 52 8.99 -16.39 -17.13
N ALA A 53 8.15 -15.38 -16.78
CA ALA A 53 7.74 -14.34 -17.73
C ALA A 53 8.92 -13.46 -18.18
N PHE A 54 9.85 -13.12 -17.31
CA PHE A 54 11.06 -12.36 -17.65
C PHE A 54 11.98 -13.15 -18.60
N LEU A 55 12.16 -14.45 -18.37
CA LEU A 55 12.92 -15.31 -19.27
C LEU A 55 12.22 -15.46 -20.63
N ALA A 56 10.90 -15.65 -20.63
CA ALA A 56 10.13 -15.71 -21.86
C ALA A 56 10.24 -14.41 -22.67
N LEU A 57 10.19 -13.25 -22.00
CA LEU A 57 10.40 -11.95 -22.61
C LEU A 57 11.80 -11.86 -23.26
N PHE A 58 12.85 -12.19 -22.53
CA PHE A 58 14.23 -12.19 -23.01
C PHE A 58 14.38 -12.99 -24.29
N PHE A 59 13.92 -14.24 -24.31
CA PHE A 59 14.02 -15.08 -25.51
C PHE A 59 13.16 -14.57 -26.68
N LYS A 60 12.05 -13.89 -26.41
CA LYS A 60 11.20 -13.36 -27.48
C LYS A 60 11.67 -12.01 -28.04
N THR A 61 12.55 -11.30 -27.34
CA THR A 61 13.20 -10.07 -27.81
C THR A 61 14.60 -10.30 -28.43
N GLY A 62 14.95 -11.55 -28.77
CA GLY A 62 16.19 -11.88 -29.47
C GLY A 62 17.31 -12.37 -28.54
N ALA A 63 17.09 -12.48 -27.23
CA ALA A 63 18.04 -13.00 -26.24
C ALA A 63 19.38 -12.22 -26.12
N GLU A 64 19.35 -10.91 -26.40
CA GLU A 64 20.57 -10.09 -26.40
C GLU A 64 20.81 -9.40 -25.06
N SER A 65 19.75 -8.86 -24.41
CA SER A 65 19.89 -8.04 -23.20
C SER A 65 18.67 -8.12 -22.26
N PHE A 66 18.93 -8.08 -20.96
CA PHE A 66 17.92 -7.87 -19.91
C PHE A 66 17.75 -6.38 -19.53
N ALA A 67 18.47 -5.46 -20.19
CA ALA A 67 18.32 -4.04 -19.92
C ALA A 67 16.88 -3.57 -20.21
N ILE A 68 16.25 -2.92 -19.22
CA ILE A 68 14.86 -2.46 -19.34
C ILE A 68 14.65 -1.54 -20.55
N PRO A 69 15.54 -0.56 -20.86
CA PRO A 69 15.39 0.27 -22.06
C PRO A 69 15.37 -0.57 -23.36
N TYR A 70 16.28 -1.54 -23.50
CA TYR A 70 16.30 -2.44 -24.66
C TYR A 70 14.98 -3.23 -24.79
N LEU A 71 14.45 -3.72 -23.68
CA LEU A 71 13.20 -4.50 -23.68
C LEU A 71 11.98 -3.61 -23.99
N VAL A 72 12.00 -2.35 -23.59
CA VAL A 72 10.94 -1.37 -23.93
C VAL A 72 10.92 -1.09 -25.44
N GLU A 73 12.10 -0.96 -26.07
CA GLU A 73 12.21 -0.73 -27.51
C GLU A 73 11.78 -1.95 -28.35
N ASN A 74 12.05 -3.16 -27.88
CA ASN A 74 11.84 -4.40 -28.66
C ASN A 74 10.61 -5.20 -28.24
N GLY A 75 10.07 -4.98 -27.04
CA GLY A 75 8.93 -5.75 -26.52
C GLY A 75 7.64 -5.55 -27.31
N GLY A 76 7.41 -4.36 -27.85
CA GLY A 76 6.25 -4.05 -28.69
C GLY A 76 6.16 -4.86 -29.98
N ALA A 77 7.27 -5.34 -30.49
CA ALA A 77 7.33 -6.20 -31.69
C ALA A 77 6.86 -7.65 -31.45
N ILE A 78 6.73 -8.08 -30.20
CA ILE A 78 6.25 -9.42 -29.85
C ILE A 78 4.77 -9.54 -30.21
N ALA A 79 4.38 -10.68 -30.82
CA ALA A 79 2.99 -10.93 -31.17
C ALA A 79 2.05 -10.80 -29.95
N ARG A 80 0.90 -10.12 -30.12
CA ARG A 80 -0.04 -9.76 -29.05
C ARG A 80 -0.44 -10.94 -28.16
N ASN A 81 -0.72 -12.11 -28.72
CA ASN A 81 -1.07 -13.30 -27.95
C ASN A 81 0.07 -13.74 -27.00
N VAL A 82 1.32 -13.60 -27.41
CA VAL A 82 2.49 -13.92 -26.58
C VAL A 82 2.69 -12.87 -25.52
N GLN A 83 2.54 -11.57 -25.87
CA GLN A 83 2.56 -10.49 -24.88
C GLN A 83 1.56 -10.74 -23.75
N ILE A 84 0.33 -11.15 -24.06
CA ILE A 84 -0.74 -11.41 -23.07
C ILE A 84 -0.31 -12.47 -22.04
N TRP A 85 0.34 -13.56 -22.47
CA TRP A 85 0.81 -14.61 -21.56
C TRP A 85 2.01 -14.20 -20.72
N ILE A 86 2.97 -13.48 -21.33
CA ILE A 86 4.12 -12.92 -20.59
C ILE A 86 3.63 -11.92 -19.53
N PHE A 87 2.71 -11.04 -19.93
CA PHE A 87 2.09 -10.09 -19.00
C PHE A 87 1.34 -10.80 -17.87
N ALA A 88 0.63 -11.90 -18.15
CA ALA A 88 -0.06 -12.68 -17.12
C ALA A 88 0.90 -13.21 -16.03
N GLY A 89 2.08 -13.71 -16.41
CA GLY A 89 3.10 -14.16 -15.46
C GLY A 89 3.64 -13.00 -14.61
N MET A 90 3.96 -11.85 -15.24
CA MET A 90 4.36 -10.63 -14.54
C MET A 90 3.25 -10.12 -13.61
N PHE A 91 1.99 -10.12 -14.11
CA PHE A 91 0.82 -9.68 -13.37
C PHE A 91 0.67 -10.43 -12.05
N ILE A 92 0.77 -11.77 -12.05
CA ILE A 92 0.64 -12.56 -10.83
C ILE A 92 1.72 -12.17 -9.82
N GLY A 93 2.98 -12.06 -10.24
CA GLY A 93 4.07 -11.67 -9.34
C GLY A 93 3.88 -10.29 -8.72
N PHE A 94 3.51 -9.31 -9.54
CA PHE A 94 3.27 -7.95 -9.06
C PHE A 94 1.98 -7.83 -8.26
N ALA A 95 0.89 -8.51 -8.67
CA ALA A 95 -0.40 -8.49 -7.97
C ALA A 95 -0.33 -9.12 -6.57
N VAL A 96 0.47 -10.17 -6.39
CA VAL A 96 0.78 -10.72 -5.07
C VAL A 96 1.47 -9.67 -4.20
N LYS A 97 2.45 -8.94 -4.74
CA LYS A 97 3.24 -7.95 -3.99
C LYS A 97 2.42 -6.70 -3.66
N VAL A 98 1.55 -6.24 -4.58
CA VAL A 98 0.64 -5.07 -4.39
C VAL A 98 -0.45 -5.33 -3.35
N PRO A 99 -0.70 -6.46 -2.92
CA PRO A 99 -1.78 -7.32 -2.46
C PRO A 99 -3.14 -7.02 -3.14
N MET A 100 -3.20 -7.22 -4.44
CA MET A 100 -4.48 -7.13 -5.17
C MET A 100 -5.41 -8.29 -4.79
N PHE A 101 -6.72 -8.05 -4.81
CA PHE A 101 -7.67 -9.15 -4.71
C PHE A 101 -7.52 -10.09 -5.94
N PRO A 102 -7.52 -11.42 -5.77
CA PRO A 102 -7.61 -12.21 -4.53
C PRO A 102 -6.26 -12.54 -3.85
N PHE A 103 -5.15 -11.99 -4.32
CA PHE A 103 -3.77 -12.32 -3.89
C PHE A 103 -3.30 -11.59 -2.62
N HIS A 104 -4.22 -11.08 -1.78
CA HIS A 104 -3.93 -10.19 -0.66
C HIS A 104 -3.85 -10.89 0.71
N THR A 105 -4.28 -12.16 0.82
CA THR A 105 -4.56 -12.80 2.12
C THR A 105 -3.34 -12.97 3.03
N TRP A 106 -2.13 -12.88 2.50
CA TRP A 106 -0.90 -12.93 3.26
C TRP A 106 -0.64 -11.63 4.05
N LEU A 107 -1.13 -10.50 3.53
CA LEU A 107 -0.79 -9.17 4.06
C LEU A 107 -1.34 -8.92 5.47
N PRO A 108 -2.64 -9.15 5.79
CA PRO A 108 -3.15 -8.94 7.13
C PRO A 108 -2.45 -9.82 8.17
N ASP A 109 -2.13 -11.07 7.83
CA ASP A 109 -1.46 -11.99 8.75
C ASP A 109 -0.01 -11.55 9.00
N ALA A 110 0.73 -11.19 7.94
CA ALA A 110 2.09 -10.69 8.04
C ALA A 110 2.17 -9.42 8.89
N HIS A 111 1.31 -8.42 8.64
CA HIS A 111 1.31 -7.17 9.40
C HIS A 111 0.91 -7.35 10.86
N THR A 112 -0.09 -8.17 11.15
CA THR A 112 -0.57 -8.40 12.52
C THR A 112 0.54 -9.02 13.37
N GLN A 113 1.32 -9.92 12.79
CA GLN A 113 2.37 -10.62 13.51
C GLN A 113 3.72 -9.89 13.50
N ALA A 114 4.05 -9.14 12.45
CA ALA A 114 5.33 -8.43 12.34
C ALA A 114 5.56 -7.44 13.49
N PRO A 115 6.82 -7.23 13.96
CA PRO A 115 7.13 -6.11 14.83
C PRO A 115 6.81 -4.78 14.12
N THR A 116 6.72 -3.69 14.87
CA THR A 116 6.30 -2.38 14.35
C THR A 116 7.13 -1.95 13.15
N GLN A 117 8.45 -2.04 13.26
CA GLN A 117 9.41 -1.69 12.19
C GLN A 117 9.18 -2.53 10.93
N GLY A 118 8.92 -3.82 11.10
CA GLY A 118 8.59 -4.73 9.99
C GLY A 118 7.32 -4.32 9.27
N SER A 119 6.27 -3.96 10.01
CA SER A 119 5.02 -3.49 9.43
C SER A 119 5.19 -2.15 8.69
N VAL A 120 5.97 -1.22 9.24
CA VAL A 120 6.25 0.08 8.59
C VAL A 120 6.98 -0.13 7.27
N ILE A 121 8.07 -0.90 7.23
CA ILE A 121 8.83 -1.16 6.00
C ILE A 121 7.98 -1.90 4.97
N LEU A 122 7.22 -2.89 5.40
CA LEU A 122 6.35 -3.69 4.54
C LEU A 122 5.27 -2.82 3.87
N ALA A 123 4.58 -1.97 4.65
CA ALA A 123 3.53 -1.10 4.15
C ALA A 123 4.09 0.09 3.35
N ALA A 124 5.14 0.74 3.84
CA ALA A 124 5.66 1.95 3.21
C ALA A 124 6.40 1.70 1.89
N ILE A 125 7.15 0.61 1.78
CA ILE A 125 8.09 0.38 0.67
C ILE A 125 7.78 -0.89 -0.12
N LEU A 126 7.60 -2.05 0.56
CA LEU A 126 7.59 -3.34 -0.13
C LEU A 126 6.37 -3.53 -1.04
N LEU A 127 5.20 -3.01 -0.68
CA LEU A 127 4.01 -3.04 -1.53
C LEU A 127 4.23 -2.28 -2.84
N LYS A 128 5.03 -1.20 -2.81
CA LYS A 128 5.30 -0.33 -3.97
C LYS A 128 6.23 -0.97 -4.99
N LEU A 129 6.96 -2.01 -4.63
CA LEU A 129 7.74 -2.78 -5.61
C LEU A 129 6.84 -3.43 -6.67
N GLY A 130 5.63 -3.88 -6.28
CA GLY A 130 4.67 -4.46 -7.23
C GLY A 130 4.09 -3.41 -8.17
N THR A 131 3.61 -2.28 -7.65
CA THR A 131 3.07 -1.17 -8.47
C THR A 131 4.14 -0.55 -9.35
N TYR A 132 5.36 -0.40 -8.84
CA TYR A 132 6.51 0.02 -9.64
C TYR A 132 6.79 -0.96 -10.78
N GLY A 133 6.70 -2.27 -10.53
CA GLY A 133 6.85 -3.31 -11.56
C GLY A 133 5.81 -3.17 -12.68
N PHE A 134 4.55 -2.86 -12.35
CA PHE A 134 3.54 -2.55 -13.37
C PHE A 134 3.92 -1.33 -14.19
N ILE A 135 4.25 -0.21 -13.53
CA ILE A 135 4.50 1.09 -14.18
C ILE A 135 5.80 1.06 -15.00
N ARG A 136 6.88 0.53 -14.44
CA ARG A 136 8.22 0.60 -15.04
C ARG A 136 8.53 -0.53 -16.00
N ILE A 137 7.95 -1.72 -15.80
CA ILE A 137 8.32 -2.95 -16.50
C ILE A 137 7.16 -3.44 -17.36
N ALA A 138 6.05 -3.89 -16.77
CA ALA A 138 5.03 -4.61 -17.51
C ALA A 138 4.33 -3.76 -18.59
N ILE A 139 3.93 -2.54 -18.23
CA ILE A 139 3.17 -1.65 -19.12
C ILE A 139 4.00 -1.15 -20.29
N PRO A 140 5.20 -0.55 -20.11
CA PRO A 140 5.95 0.01 -21.24
C PRO A 140 6.55 -1.05 -22.15
N ILE A 141 6.89 -2.24 -21.63
CA ILE A 141 7.49 -3.31 -22.45
C ILE A 141 6.43 -4.04 -23.29
N LEU A 142 5.20 -4.22 -22.75
CA LEU A 142 4.14 -5.03 -23.37
C LEU A 142 2.85 -4.20 -23.56
N PRO A 143 2.85 -3.17 -24.41
CA PRO A 143 1.74 -2.21 -24.51
C PRO A 143 0.43 -2.85 -24.98
N GLU A 144 0.46 -3.81 -25.90
CA GLU A 144 -0.75 -4.49 -26.36
C GLU A 144 -1.37 -5.39 -25.28
N ALA A 145 -0.54 -6.04 -24.48
CA ALA A 145 -1.01 -6.78 -23.32
C ALA A 145 -1.54 -5.85 -22.22
N ALA A 146 -0.87 -4.72 -21.98
CA ALA A 146 -1.33 -3.74 -21.01
C ALA A 146 -2.74 -3.23 -21.34
N LYS A 147 -3.02 -2.91 -22.62
CA LYS A 147 -4.40 -2.55 -23.08
C LYS A 147 -5.38 -3.69 -22.85
N ALA A 148 -4.99 -4.93 -23.16
CA ALA A 148 -5.87 -6.10 -22.96
C ALA A 148 -6.18 -6.40 -21.49
N TRP A 149 -5.19 -6.24 -20.60
CA TRP A 149 -5.31 -6.51 -19.17
C TRP A 149 -5.92 -5.33 -18.37
N ALA A 150 -5.90 -4.11 -18.89
CA ALA A 150 -6.37 -2.91 -18.22
C ALA A 150 -7.78 -3.02 -17.62
N PRO A 151 -8.81 -3.54 -18.31
CA PRO A 151 -10.14 -3.71 -17.72
C PRO A 151 -10.15 -4.72 -16.57
N TYR A 152 -9.38 -5.79 -16.67
CA TYR A 152 -9.29 -6.80 -15.60
C TYR A 152 -8.55 -6.27 -14.37
N ILE A 153 -7.46 -5.51 -14.58
CA ILE A 153 -6.75 -4.83 -13.50
C ILE A 153 -7.68 -3.84 -12.80
N GLY A 154 -8.41 -3.01 -13.56
CA GLY A 154 -9.39 -2.06 -13.01
C GLY A 154 -10.51 -2.77 -12.25
N GLY A 155 -11.03 -3.89 -12.77
CA GLY A 155 -12.05 -4.71 -12.11
C GLY A 155 -11.56 -5.29 -10.78
N LEU A 156 -10.38 -5.90 -10.75
CA LEU A 156 -9.78 -6.43 -9.52
C LEU A 156 -9.43 -5.31 -8.52
N ALA A 157 -9.03 -4.14 -9.01
CA ALA A 157 -8.76 -2.96 -8.21
C ALA A 157 -10.01 -2.51 -7.45
N VAL A 158 -11.15 -2.33 -8.12
CA VAL A 158 -12.40 -1.89 -7.45
C VAL A 158 -12.98 -2.95 -6.54
N ILE A 159 -12.84 -4.24 -6.86
CA ILE A 159 -13.18 -5.34 -5.93
C ILE A 159 -12.30 -5.23 -4.68
N GLY A 160 -10.99 -4.99 -4.86
CA GLY A 160 -10.06 -4.79 -3.75
C GLY A 160 -10.41 -3.61 -2.85
N ILE A 161 -10.84 -2.47 -3.45
CA ILE A 161 -11.30 -1.30 -2.71
C ILE A 161 -12.48 -1.64 -1.80
N ILE A 162 -13.53 -2.22 -2.34
CA ILE A 162 -14.74 -2.55 -1.58
C ILE A 162 -14.49 -3.67 -0.58
N TYR A 163 -13.85 -4.77 -1.02
CA TYR A 163 -13.53 -5.90 -0.15
C TYR A 163 -12.60 -5.51 1.00
N GLY A 164 -11.55 -4.74 0.71
CA GLY A 164 -10.62 -4.24 1.72
C GLY A 164 -11.32 -3.37 2.75
N ALA A 165 -12.19 -2.44 2.31
CA ALA A 165 -12.95 -1.57 3.19
C ALA A 165 -13.95 -2.34 4.07
N LEU A 166 -14.69 -3.31 3.51
CA LEU A 166 -15.56 -4.20 4.30
C LEU A 166 -14.73 -5.08 5.26
N GLY A 167 -13.57 -5.54 4.81
CA GLY A 167 -12.60 -6.23 5.65
C GLY A 167 -12.17 -5.41 6.86
N CYS A 168 -11.92 -4.10 6.70
CA CYS A 168 -11.59 -3.19 7.80
C CYS A 168 -12.72 -3.11 8.84
N LEU A 169 -13.96 -2.95 8.40
CA LEU A 169 -15.13 -2.88 9.29
C LEU A 169 -15.36 -4.17 10.11
N ALA A 170 -14.89 -5.29 9.60
CA ALA A 170 -15.00 -6.59 10.27
C ALA A 170 -13.87 -6.87 11.27
N GLN A 171 -12.82 -6.01 11.35
CA GLN A 171 -11.69 -6.27 12.24
C GLN A 171 -11.95 -5.84 13.68
N THR A 172 -11.36 -6.58 14.60
CA THR A 172 -11.35 -6.30 16.04
C THR A 172 -9.97 -5.81 16.51
N ASP A 173 -8.93 -6.02 15.72
CA ASP A 173 -7.54 -5.61 15.97
C ASP A 173 -7.17 -4.39 15.11
N MET A 174 -6.62 -3.35 15.75
CA MET A 174 -6.26 -2.09 15.08
C MET A 174 -5.22 -2.29 13.98
N LYS A 175 -4.19 -3.10 14.24
CA LYS A 175 -3.11 -3.33 13.28
C LYS A 175 -3.58 -4.11 12.06
N ARG A 176 -4.50 -5.06 12.29
CA ARG A 176 -5.12 -5.84 11.22
C ARG A 176 -6.08 -4.99 10.37
N LEU A 177 -6.79 -4.05 11.00
CA LEU A 177 -7.61 -3.06 10.29
C LEU A 177 -6.74 -2.19 9.37
N ILE A 178 -5.63 -1.65 9.87
CA ILE A 178 -4.68 -0.86 9.07
C ILE A 178 -4.10 -1.71 7.92
N ALA A 179 -3.87 -2.99 8.11
CA ALA A 179 -3.41 -3.88 7.04
C ALA A 179 -4.47 -4.07 5.94
N PHE A 180 -5.75 -4.27 6.29
CA PHE A 180 -6.83 -4.33 5.31
C PHE A 180 -7.06 -2.99 4.60
N SER A 181 -6.86 -1.85 5.27
CA SER A 181 -6.95 -0.55 4.62
C SER A 181 -5.91 -0.41 3.50
N SER A 182 -4.72 -1.01 3.65
CA SER A 182 -3.72 -1.04 2.57
C SER A 182 -4.22 -1.80 1.33
N VAL A 183 -5.02 -2.86 1.49
CA VAL A 183 -5.64 -3.56 0.34
C VAL A 183 -6.59 -2.62 -0.41
N ALA A 184 -7.40 -1.84 0.32
CA ALA A 184 -8.32 -0.86 -0.27
C ALA A 184 -7.56 0.28 -0.96
N HIS A 185 -6.60 0.90 -0.28
CA HIS A 185 -5.85 2.06 -0.80
C HIS A 185 -4.97 1.69 -2.02
N MET A 186 -4.34 0.51 -2.00
CA MET A 186 -3.61 0.02 -3.17
C MET A 186 -4.55 -0.31 -4.34
N GLY A 187 -5.82 -0.57 -4.09
CA GLY A 187 -6.86 -0.66 -5.10
C GLY A 187 -7.03 0.65 -5.88
N PHE A 188 -7.05 1.83 -5.21
CA PHE A 188 -7.09 3.13 -5.91
C PHE A 188 -5.85 3.34 -6.77
N VAL A 189 -4.67 2.99 -6.27
CA VAL A 189 -3.42 3.05 -7.04
C VAL A 189 -3.52 2.19 -8.31
N MET A 190 -3.99 0.95 -8.18
CA MET A 190 -4.14 0.04 -9.32
C MET A 190 -5.24 0.47 -10.29
N LEU A 191 -6.30 1.12 -9.80
CA LEU A 191 -7.32 1.73 -10.67
C LEU A 191 -6.69 2.84 -11.52
N GLY A 192 -5.93 3.76 -10.93
CA GLY A 192 -5.21 4.80 -11.66
C GLY A 192 -4.28 4.24 -12.73
N ILE A 193 -3.48 3.20 -12.38
CA ILE A 193 -2.59 2.50 -13.33
C ILE A 193 -3.39 1.88 -14.49
N SER A 194 -4.53 1.27 -14.21
CA SER A 194 -5.35 0.57 -15.21
C SER A 194 -5.97 1.48 -16.25
N THR A 195 -6.10 2.78 -15.98
CA THR A 195 -6.64 3.74 -16.96
C THR A 195 -5.71 4.02 -18.13
N LEU A 196 -4.41 3.72 -18.00
CA LEU A 196 -3.34 3.96 -18.97
C LEU A 196 -3.29 5.42 -19.47
N THR A 197 -3.65 6.37 -18.59
CA THR A 197 -3.61 7.82 -18.85
C THR A 197 -2.52 8.48 -18.05
N ASP A 198 -1.97 9.59 -18.56
CA ASP A 198 -0.98 10.39 -17.82
C ASP A 198 -1.53 10.78 -16.43
N PHE A 199 -2.78 11.25 -16.39
CA PHE A 199 -3.44 11.70 -15.17
C PHE A 199 -3.62 10.56 -14.14
N GLY A 200 -4.08 9.38 -14.59
CA GLY A 200 -4.26 8.22 -13.71
C GLY A 200 -2.93 7.63 -13.21
N MET A 201 -1.93 7.58 -14.08
CA MET A 201 -0.59 7.07 -13.73
C MET A 201 0.13 8.00 -12.75
N SER A 202 0.05 9.33 -12.98
CA SER A 202 0.60 10.33 -12.06
C SER A 202 -0.08 10.26 -10.68
N ALA A 203 -1.41 10.14 -10.66
CA ALA A 203 -2.17 9.94 -9.42
C ALA A 203 -1.74 8.65 -8.68
N ALA A 204 -1.56 7.56 -9.42
CA ALA A 204 -1.10 6.29 -8.85
C ALA A 204 0.28 6.40 -8.22
N MET A 205 1.25 7.03 -8.92
CA MET A 205 2.61 7.25 -8.38
C MET A 205 2.59 8.14 -7.15
N PHE A 206 1.80 9.22 -7.18
CA PHE A 206 1.60 10.06 -6.00
C PHE A 206 0.98 9.26 -4.84
N GLY A 207 -0.04 8.44 -5.12
CA GLY A 207 -0.70 7.55 -4.16
C GLY A 207 0.25 6.54 -3.52
N MET A 208 1.22 6.02 -4.27
CA MET A 208 2.27 5.14 -3.72
C MET A 208 3.08 5.84 -2.63
N VAL A 209 3.50 7.08 -2.86
CA VAL A 209 4.25 7.87 -1.88
C VAL A 209 3.36 8.23 -0.69
N ALA A 210 2.18 8.79 -0.95
CA ALA A 210 1.22 9.19 0.09
C ALA A 210 0.85 8.03 1.02
N HIS A 211 0.47 6.88 0.44
CA HIS A 211 0.16 5.67 1.22
C HIS A 211 1.37 5.21 2.06
N GLY A 212 2.59 5.30 1.52
CA GLY A 212 3.80 4.95 2.27
C GLY A 212 3.98 5.79 3.53
N LEU A 213 3.82 7.11 3.42
CA LEU A 213 3.92 8.04 4.53
C LEU A 213 2.78 7.85 5.55
N ILE A 214 1.54 7.79 5.09
CA ILE A 214 0.34 7.75 5.92
C ILE A 214 0.23 6.41 6.65
N THR A 215 0.34 5.30 5.93
CA THR A 215 0.21 3.96 6.53
C THR A 215 1.42 3.63 7.40
N GLY A 216 2.61 4.09 7.02
CA GLY A 216 3.78 4.05 7.88
C GLY A 216 3.54 4.74 9.22
N MET A 217 2.93 5.95 9.20
CA MET A 217 2.57 6.69 10.40
C MET A 217 1.52 5.95 11.24
N LEU A 218 0.47 5.40 10.61
CA LEU A 218 -0.54 4.61 11.31
C LEU A 218 0.05 3.38 12.01
N PHE A 219 1.01 2.66 11.37
CA PHE A 219 1.69 1.53 11.99
C PHE A 219 2.63 1.95 13.12
N PHE A 220 3.30 3.09 13.02
CA PHE A 220 4.09 3.62 14.14
C PHE A 220 3.21 3.91 15.34
N VAL A 221 2.09 4.62 15.16
CA VAL A 221 1.14 4.90 16.25
C VAL A 221 0.57 3.62 16.83
N ALA A 222 0.15 2.67 15.99
CA ALA A 222 -0.36 1.38 16.47
C ALA A 222 0.71 0.61 17.26
N GLY A 223 1.98 0.67 16.84
CA GLY A 223 3.09 0.07 17.57
C GLY A 223 3.28 0.71 18.96
N SER A 224 3.31 2.03 19.03
CA SER A 224 3.48 2.76 20.28
C SER A 224 2.29 2.58 21.23
N ILE A 225 1.08 2.46 20.70
CA ILE A 225 -0.10 2.07 21.51
C ILE A 225 0.10 0.66 22.08
N LYS A 226 0.57 -0.30 21.26
CA LYS A 226 0.82 -1.67 21.71
C LYS A 226 1.87 -1.76 22.81
N GLU A 227 2.94 -0.96 22.75
CA GLU A 227 3.97 -0.91 23.76
C GLU A 227 3.46 -0.41 25.11
N ARG A 228 2.45 0.48 25.11
CA ARG A 228 1.89 1.07 26.31
C ARG A 228 0.72 0.28 26.88
N TYR A 229 -0.21 -0.15 26.03
CA TYR A 229 -1.42 -0.86 26.45
C TYR A 229 -1.27 -2.40 26.39
N HIS A 230 -0.19 -2.94 25.80
CA HIS A 230 0.05 -4.36 25.56
C HIS A 230 -1.06 -5.07 24.77
N THR A 231 -1.95 -4.30 24.15
CA THR A 231 -3.05 -4.80 23.32
C THR A 231 -3.33 -3.87 22.14
N LEU A 232 -3.90 -4.41 21.07
CA LEU A 232 -4.44 -3.67 19.92
C LEU A 232 -5.90 -4.02 19.67
N GLU A 233 -6.54 -4.74 20.58
CA GLU A 233 -7.96 -5.04 20.50
C GLU A 233 -8.77 -3.75 20.69
N ILE A 234 -9.49 -3.34 19.62
CA ILE A 234 -10.18 -2.05 19.54
C ILE A 234 -11.21 -1.88 20.67
N LYS A 235 -11.85 -2.99 21.10
CA LYS A 235 -12.84 -2.95 22.17
C LYS A 235 -12.23 -2.63 23.55
N ARG A 236 -10.96 -2.97 23.75
CA ARG A 236 -10.22 -2.71 24.98
C ARG A 236 -9.57 -1.33 25.00
N LEU A 237 -9.41 -0.69 23.83
CA LEU A 237 -8.90 0.68 23.71
C LEU A 237 -10.00 1.71 23.89
N GLY A 238 -9.65 2.93 24.31
CA GLY A 238 -10.53 4.07 24.44
C GLY A 238 -9.88 5.17 25.29
N GLY A 239 -10.33 6.43 25.13
CA GLY A 239 -9.81 7.55 25.89
C GLY A 239 -8.34 7.93 25.60
N LEU A 240 -7.83 7.58 24.43
CA LEU A 240 -6.43 7.90 24.07
C LEU A 240 -6.14 9.40 24.13
N LEU A 241 -7.11 10.25 23.71
CA LEU A 241 -6.96 11.71 23.76
C LEU A 241 -6.88 12.25 25.21
N THR A 242 -7.46 11.53 26.18
CA THR A 242 -7.40 11.90 27.60
C THR A 242 -6.06 11.48 28.21
N GLN A 243 -5.57 10.28 27.90
CA GLN A 243 -4.36 9.73 28.49
C GLN A 243 -3.07 10.15 27.77
N MET A 244 -3.10 10.20 26.45
CA MET A 244 -1.96 10.53 25.57
C MET A 244 -2.44 11.47 24.45
N PRO A 245 -2.70 12.75 24.72
CA PRO A 245 -3.34 13.67 23.77
C PRO A 245 -2.53 13.87 22.49
N ARG A 246 -1.20 13.92 22.56
CA ARG A 246 -0.35 14.08 21.37
C ARG A 246 -0.48 12.89 20.44
N MET A 247 -0.38 11.66 20.98
CA MET A 247 -0.56 10.43 20.22
C MET A 247 -1.97 10.33 19.61
N GLY A 248 -3.00 10.72 20.38
CA GLY A 248 -4.37 10.74 19.90
C GLY A 248 -4.59 11.69 18.72
N TRP A 249 -4.02 12.90 18.76
CA TRP A 249 -4.09 13.84 17.65
C TRP A 249 -3.30 13.38 16.42
N ILE A 250 -2.14 12.73 16.61
CA ILE A 250 -1.36 12.15 15.51
C ILE A 250 -2.15 11.01 14.86
N LEU A 251 -2.81 10.15 15.64
CA LEU A 251 -3.71 9.13 15.12
C LEU A 251 -4.85 9.75 14.30
N GLY A 252 -5.45 10.83 14.81
CA GLY A 252 -6.50 11.58 14.10
C GLY A 252 -6.01 12.13 12.77
N MET A 253 -4.88 12.83 12.78
CA MET A 253 -4.28 13.39 11.56
C MET A 253 -3.96 12.31 10.53
N ALA A 254 -3.32 11.20 10.94
CA ALA A 254 -2.99 10.09 10.05
C ALA A 254 -4.26 9.40 9.49
N SER A 255 -5.32 9.27 10.30
CA SER A 255 -6.62 8.76 9.86
C SER A 255 -7.27 9.70 8.84
N MET A 256 -7.27 11.02 9.08
CA MET A 256 -7.80 12.02 8.14
C MET A 256 -7.01 12.03 6.83
N ALA A 257 -5.69 11.87 6.89
CA ALA A 257 -4.86 11.75 5.70
C ALA A 257 -5.16 10.47 4.92
N SER A 258 -5.41 9.37 5.61
CA SER A 258 -5.72 8.07 5.00
C SER A 258 -7.10 8.06 4.34
N LEU A 259 -8.10 8.73 4.90
CA LEU A 259 -9.43 8.82 4.26
C LEU A 259 -9.49 9.79 3.05
N GLY A 260 -8.35 10.41 2.70
CA GLY A 260 -8.27 11.28 1.53
C GLY A 260 -8.83 12.69 1.76
N LEU A 261 -8.67 13.26 2.96
CA LEU A 261 -9.11 14.64 3.23
C LEU A 261 -8.33 15.64 2.35
N PRO A 262 -9.02 16.56 1.59
CA PRO A 262 -8.36 17.63 0.86
C PRO A 262 -7.41 18.45 1.74
N GLY A 263 -6.20 18.71 1.24
CA GLY A 263 -5.13 19.37 1.99
C GLY A 263 -4.17 18.41 2.69
N LEU A 264 -4.42 17.08 2.64
CA LEU A 264 -3.50 16.04 3.06
C LEU A 264 -3.13 15.13 1.88
N ALA A 265 -1.95 14.50 1.96
CA ALA A 265 -1.37 13.80 0.81
C ALA A 265 -2.26 12.70 0.23
N GLY A 266 -3.06 12.00 1.02
CA GLY A 266 -3.95 10.91 0.57
C GLY A 266 -4.92 11.33 -0.53
N PHE A 267 -5.45 12.55 -0.45
CA PHE A 267 -6.39 13.08 -1.45
C PHE A 267 -5.86 13.02 -2.88
N TRP A 268 -4.62 13.42 -3.08
CA TRP A 268 -4.01 13.51 -4.42
C TRP A 268 -3.67 12.16 -5.05
N GLY A 269 -3.57 11.11 -4.23
CA GLY A 269 -3.40 9.75 -4.74
C GLY A 269 -4.71 9.04 -5.10
N GLU A 270 -5.82 9.40 -4.47
CA GLU A 270 -7.09 8.69 -4.59
C GLU A 270 -8.09 9.39 -5.49
N PHE A 271 -8.41 10.65 -5.20
CA PHE A 271 -9.40 11.39 -5.97
C PHE A 271 -9.05 11.50 -7.47
N PRO A 272 -7.82 11.90 -7.87
CA PRO A 272 -7.45 11.90 -9.27
C PRO A 272 -7.43 10.51 -9.91
N ALA A 273 -7.06 9.45 -9.16
CA ALA A 273 -7.11 8.08 -9.65
C ALA A 273 -8.56 7.64 -9.98
N ILE A 274 -9.53 7.99 -9.12
CA ILE A 274 -10.95 7.75 -9.39
C ILE A 274 -11.41 8.54 -10.62
N LEU A 275 -11.06 9.83 -10.69
CA LEU A 275 -11.47 10.71 -11.78
C LEU A 275 -10.87 10.30 -13.12
N SER A 276 -9.65 9.73 -13.14
CA SER A 276 -9.01 9.23 -14.36
C SER A 276 -9.82 8.13 -15.06
N ALA A 277 -10.60 7.35 -14.31
CA ALA A 277 -11.45 6.30 -14.84
C ALA A 277 -12.69 6.85 -15.58
N TYR A 278 -12.98 8.15 -15.48
CA TYR A 278 -14.05 8.78 -16.28
C TYR A 278 -13.71 8.80 -17.77
N ASN A 279 -12.44 9.03 -18.11
CA ASN A 279 -11.94 9.09 -19.47
C ASN A 279 -10.62 8.28 -19.58
N PRO A 280 -10.70 6.94 -19.67
CA PRO A 280 -9.53 6.07 -19.80
C PRO A 280 -8.86 6.24 -21.17
N ALA A 281 -7.67 5.65 -21.36
CA ALA A 281 -6.93 5.70 -22.61
C ALA A 281 -7.74 5.18 -23.81
N GLU A 282 -7.38 5.66 -24.99
CA GLU A 282 -8.02 5.30 -26.25
C GLU A 282 -7.96 3.78 -26.49
N GLY A 283 -9.08 3.21 -26.97
CA GLY A 283 -9.22 1.76 -27.16
C GLY A 283 -9.72 1.00 -25.93
N LEU A 284 -9.85 1.63 -24.76
CA LEU A 284 -10.47 1.04 -23.58
C LEU A 284 -11.99 1.32 -23.53
N ASN A 285 -12.74 0.39 -22.92
CA ASN A 285 -14.20 0.55 -22.80
C ASN A 285 -14.56 1.60 -21.74
N VAL A 286 -14.90 2.79 -22.18
CA VAL A 286 -15.25 3.96 -21.33
C VAL A 286 -16.38 3.65 -20.36
N THR A 287 -17.41 2.90 -20.78
CA THR A 287 -18.55 2.57 -19.91
C THR A 287 -18.13 1.70 -18.75
N VAL A 288 -17.28 0.71 -18.98
CA VAL A 288 -16.73 -0.17 -17.93
C VAL A 288 -15.92 0.64 -16.92
N PHE A 289 -15.05 1.51 -17.38
CA PHE A 289 -14.23 2.34 -16.48
C PHE A 289 -15.05 3.38 -15.70
N ARG A 290 -16.11 3.93 -16.28
CA ARG A 290 -17.06 4.79 -15.55
C ARG A 290 -17.81 4.03 -14.45
N VAL A 291 -18.14 2.76 -14.67
CA VAL A 291 -18.69 1.91 -13.60
C VAL A 291 -17.64 1.71 -12.49
N TYR A 292 -16.39 1.46 -12.85
CA TYR A 292 -15.28 1.36 -11.86
C TYR A 292 -15.12 2.66 -11.07
N MET A 293 -15.22 3.82 -11.73
CA MET A 293 -15.19 5.13 -11.08
C MET A 293 -16.28 5.25 -10.00
N VAL A 294 -17.51 4.88 -10.32
CA VAL A 294 -18.63 4.94 -9.36
C VAL A 294 -18.41 4.00 -8.18
N ILE A 295 -17.98 2.76 -8.44
CA ILE A 295 -17.70 1.80 -7.37
C ILE A 295 -16.55 2.29 -6.48
N ALA A 296 -15.47 2.82 -7.07
CA ALA A 296 -14.36 3.38 -6.33
C ALA A 296 -14.76 4.60 -5.48
N ALA A 297 -15.62 5.47 -6.01
CA ALA A 297 -16.17 6.61 -5.26
C ALA A 297 -17.00 6.15 -4.03
N LEU A 298 -17.77 5.06 -4.13
CA LEU A 298 -18.39 4.44 -2.96
C LEU A 298 -17.36 3.88 -1.98
N GLY A 299 -16.22 3.42 -2.49
CA GLY A 299 -15.10 2.96 -1.67
C GLY A 299 -14.53 4.05 -0.77
N THR A 300 -14.48 5.33 -1.20
CA THR A 300 -14.03 6.44 -0.35
C THR A 300 -14.96 6.68 0.83
N VAL A 301 -16.26 6.51 0.64
CA VAL A 301 -17.25 6.60 1.73
C VAL A 301 -17.01 5.50 2.76
N LEU A 302 -16.74 4.26 2.31
CA LEU A 302 -16.40 3.16 3.19
C LEU A 302 -15.05 3.39 3.89
N ALA A 303 -14.07 3.99 3.22
CA ALA A 303 -12.79 4.35 3.83
C ALA A 303 -12.98 5.35 4.96
N ALA A 304 -13.80 6.40 4.75
CA ALA A 304 -14.17 7.33 5.79
C ALA A 304 -14.89 6.62 6.95
N ALA A 305 -15.80 5.70 6.66
CA ALA A 305 -16.55 4.98 7.67
C ALA A 305 -15.63 4.19 8.62
N TYR A 306 -14.71 3.34 8.10
CA TYR A 306 -13.87 2.52 8.97
C TYR A 306 -12.77 3.32 9.69
N LEU A 307 -12.22 4.38 9.08
CA LEU A 307 -11.17 5.18 9.71
C LEU A 307 -11.73 6.08 10.81
N LEU A 308 -12.89 6.73 10.56
CA LEU A 308 -13.57 7.51 11.59
C LEU A 308 -14.08 6.63 12.73
N TRP A 309 -14.59 5.44 12.41
CA TRP A 309 -14.98 4.45 13.41
C TRP A 309 -13.80 4.01 14.28
N LEU A 310 -12.65 3.72 13.67
CA LEU A 310 -11.41 3.38 14.38
C LEU A 310 -11.00 4.54 15.29
N PHE A 311 -10.90 5.75 14.74
CA PHE A 311 -10.49 6.94 15.48
C PHE A 311 -11.45 7.22 16.65
N GLN A 312 -12.75 7.16 16.41
CA GLN A 312 -13.75 7.35 17.45
C GLN A 312 -13.59 6.34 18.60
N ARG A 313 -13.40 5.07 18.28
CA ARG A 313 -13.31 3.99 19.29
C ARG A 313 -12.05 4.06 20.13
N VAL A 314 -10.93 4.41 19.51
CA VAL A 314 -9.62 4.42 20.17
C VAL A 314 -9.36 5.76 20.87
N ALA A 315 -9.70 6.87 20.22
CA ALA A 315 -9.29 8.21 20.68
C ALA A 315 -10.26 8.83 21.68
N PHE A 316 -11.57 8.64 21.51
CA PHE A 316 -12.59 9.30 22.34
C PHE A 316 -13.11 8.40 23.46
N GLY A 317 -13.94 8.99 24.30
CA GLY A 317 -14.53 8.36 25.47
C GLY A 317 -13.59 8.37 26.69
N GLU A 318 -14.02 7.66 27.73
CA GLU A 318 -13.21 7.46 28.92
C GLU A 318 -12.25 6.29 28.77
N PRO A 319 -11.06 6.34 29.39
CA PRO A 319 -10.17 5.20 29.45
C PRO A 319 -10.88 3.97 30.02
N LYS A 320 -10.63 2.81 29.44
CA LYS A 320 -11.19 1.56 29.98
C LYS A 320 -10.67 1.30 31.39
N ALA A 321 -11.50 0.66 32.22
CA ALA A 321 -11.20 0.42 33.64
C ALA A 321 -9.83 -0.26 33.86
N GLU A 322 -9.44 -1.17 32.98
CA GLU A 322 -8.13 -1.86 33.03
C GLU A 322 -6.93 -0.92 32.82
N PHE A 323 -7.14 0.27 32.22
CA PHE A 323 -6.10 1.25 31.92
C PHE A 323 -6.35 2.62 32.60
N ALA A 324 -7.44 2.77 33.37
CA ALA A 324 -7.79 4.03 34.01
C ALA A 324 -6.77 4.47 35.07
N GLY A 325 -6.02 3.52 35.64
CA GLY A 325 -4.97 3.76 36.63
C GLY A 325 -3.57 4.02 36.08
N GLY A 326 -3.40 4.05 34.75
CA GLY A 326 -2.08 4.15 34.11
C GLY A 326 -1.44 2.78 33.80
N ALA A 327 -0.15 2.76 33.47
CA ALA A 327 0.57 1.55 33.12
C ALA A 327 0.61 0.54 34.27
N HIS A 328 0.17 -0.69 34.05
CA HIS A 328 0.39 -1.81 34.97
C HIS A 328 1.89 -2.13 34.99
N GLY A 329 2.59 -1.78 36.07
CA GLY A 329 4.01 -2.07 36.21
C GLY A 329 4.77 -1.23 37.23
N ALA A 330 4.12 -0.70 38.26
CA ALA A 330 4.83 -0.20 39.44
C ALA A 330 4.60 -1.18 40.61
N ASP A 331 5.67 -1.72 41.13
CA ASP A 331 5.68 -2.51 42.34
C ASP A 331 4.91 -1.80 43.48
N ASP A 332 4.25 -2.59 44.31
CA ASP A 332 3.26 -2.25 45.34
C ASP A 332 3.80 -1.39 46.51
N HIS A 333 4.67 -0.42 46.26
CA HIS A 333 5.19 0.50 47.31
C HIS A 333 5.32 1.95 46.79
N GLY A 334 4.20 2.62 46.51
CA GLY A 334 4.23 4.07 46.31
C GLY A 334 2.99 4.63 45.65
N SER A 335 2.29 5.50 46.38
CA SER A 335 1.10 6.27 46.00
C SER A 335 1.38 7.26 44.85
N GLY A 336 1.52 6.74 43.62
CA GLY A 336 1.63 7.55 42.42
C GLY A 336 1.10 6.73 41.23
N HIS A 337 -0.08 7.12 40.72
CA HIS A 337 -0.59 6.58 39.45
C HIS A 337 0.46 6.83 38.36
N ALA A 338 1.14 5.78 37.90
CA ALA A 338 2.07 5.89 36.79
C ALA A 338 1.25 6.26 35.53
N GLN A 339 1.27 7.52 35.18
CA GLN A 339 0.60 8.04 33.99
C GLN A 339 1.31 7.48 32.74
N PHE A 340 0.56 7.09 31.70
CA PHE A 340 1.15 6.69 30.44
C PHE A 340 2.03 7.82 29.88
N GLU A 341 3.25 7.50 29.48
CA GLU A 341 4.11 8.45 28.77
C GLU A 341 3.52 8.71 27.38
N ASP A 342 3.23 9.98 27.07
CA ASP A 342 2.79 10.40 25.73
C ASP A 342 3.96 10.26 24.73
N VAL A 343 3.89 10.86 23.58
CA VAL A 343 4.93 10.77 22.53
C VAL A 343 6.30 11.18 23.08
N ASN A 344 7.26 10.27 23.06
CA ASN A 344 8.63 10.49 23.53
C ASN A 344 9.52 11.17 22.46
N LYS A 345 10.75 11.55 22.82
CA LYS A 345 11.69 12.26 21.93
C LYS A 345 12.05 11.47 20.68
N PHE A 346 12.21 10.16 20.78
CA PHE A 346 12.59 9.31 19.64
C PHE A 346 11.43 9.12 18.69
N GLU A 347 10.23 8.96 19.22
CA GLU A 347 9.00 8.94 18.42
C GLU A 347 8.83 10.26 17.66
N TRP A 348 9.03 11.42 18.32
CA TRP A 348 8.97 12.72 17.65
C TRP A 348 10.00 12.84 16.52
N ILE A 349 11.25 12.44 16.73
CA ILE A 349 12.29 12.47 15.70
C ILE A 349 11.90 11.60 14.51
N ALA A 350 11.36 10.41 14.75
CA ALA A 350 10.97 9.47 13.68
C ALA A 350 9.70 9.89 12.94
N TRP A 351 8.71 10.49 13.65
CA TRP A 351 7.39 10.78 13.10
C TRP A 351 7.26 12.14 12.44
N THR A 352 7.99 13.14 12.94
CA THR A 352 7.91 14.53 12.44
C THR A 352 8.18 14.63 10.93
N PRO A 353 9.19 13.97 10.33
CA PRO A 353 9.39 14.03 8.89
C PRO A 353 8.19 13.51 8.09
N LEU A 354 7.57 12.42 8.57
CA LEU A 354 6.37 11.83 7.93
C LEU A 354 5.17 12.78 8.03
N LEU A 355 4.93 13.35 9.22
CA LEU A 355 3.83 14.30 9.46
C LEU A 355 3.99 15.55 8.59
N ILE A 356 5.20 16.11 8.52
CA ILE A 356 5.50 17.26 7.66
C ILE A 356 5.26 16.89 6.19
N ALA A 357 5.76 15.75 5.72
CA ALA A 357 5.60 15.33 4.34
C ALA A 357 4.13 15.12 3.96
N ILE A 358 3.31 14.53 4.86
CA ILE A 358 1.86 14.35 4.64
C ILE A 358 1.16 15.69 4.41
N VAL A 359 1.49 16.72 5.20
CA VAL A 359 0.90 18.06 5.07
C VAL A 359 1.46 18.78 3.85
N VAL A 360 2.78 18.79 3.68
CA VAL A 360 3.45 19.51 2.58
C VAL A 360 2.96 18.98 1.22
N PHE A 361 2.95 17.68 1.02
CA PHE A 361 2.43 17.09 -0.23
C PHE A 361 0.92 17.23 -0.37
N GLY A 362 0.18 17.37 0.72
CA GLY A 362 -1.24 17.67 0.69
C GLY A 362 -1.56 19.08 0.23
N VAL A 363 -0.81 20.08 0.71
CA VAL A 363 -1.01 21.50 0.42
C VAL A 363 -0.31 21.95 -0.87
N VAL A 364 0.89 21.41 -1.13
CA VAL A 364 1.71 21.73 -2.31
C VAL A 364 2.03 20.45 -3.10
N PRO A 365 1.01 19.80 -3.71
CA PRO A 365 1.21 18.52 -4.41
C PRO A 365 2.14 18.62 -5.61
N ASN A 366 2.26 19.80 -6.18
CA ASN A 366 3.12 20.05 -7.34
C ASN A 366 4.61 19.77 -7.07
N LEU A 367 5.06 19.80 -5.82
CA LEU A 367 6.41 19.38 -5.47
C LEU A 367 6.70 17.93 -5.89
N LEU A 368 5.70 17.06 -5.82
CA LEU A 368 5.83 15.67 -6.21
C LEU A 368 5.40 15.44 -7.66
N PHE A 369 4.31 16.08 -8.12
CA PHE A 369 3.85 15.94 -9.51
C PHE A 369 4.88 16.44 -10.52
N SER A 370 5.57 17.53 -10.26
CA SER A 370 6.63 18.03 -11.15
C SER A 370 7.78 17.03 -11.37
N MET A 371 7.99 16.09 -10.45
CA MET A 371 8.98 15.01 -10.60
C MET A 371 8.37 13.78 -11.28
N ILE A 372 7.08 13.50 -11.05
CA ILE A 372 6.36 12.32 -11.55
C ILE A 372 5.97 12.49 -13.01
N ASP A 373 5.35 13.63 -13.37
CA ASP A 373 4.72 13.83 -14.68
C ASP A 373 5.70 13.63 -15.87
N PRO A 374 6.94 14.12 -15.85
CA PRO A 374 7.87 13.87 -16.94
C PRO A 374 8.19 12.37 -17.14
N ALA A 375 8.29 11.63 -16.04
CA ALA A 375 8.54 10.19 -16.09
C ALA A 375 7.32 9.42 -16.64
N VAL A 376 6.11 9.80 -16.23
CA VAL A 376 4.86 9.21 -16.71
C VAL A 376 4.67 9.47 -18.21
N HIS A 377 4.92 10.71 -18.68
CA HIS A 377 4.86 11.02 -20.11
C HIS A 377 5.81 10.15 -20.92
N GLY A 378 7.05 9.92 -20.42
CA GLY A 378 8.01 9.04 -21.07
C GLY A 378 7.53 7.58 -21.13
N ILE A 379 6.93 7.07 -20.07
CA ILE A 379 6.42 5.69 -19.99
C ILE A 379 5.24 5.48 -20.97
N LEU A 380 4.33 6.44 -21.04
CA LEU A 380 3.12 6.35 -21.86
C LEU A 380 3.30 6.85 -23.30
N ALA A 381 4.49 7.33 -23.68
CA ALA A 381 4.76 7.77 -25.07
C ALA A 381 4.48 6.68 -26.09
N GLY A 382 4.80 5.42 -25.77
CA GLY A 382 4.53 4.26 -26.62
C GLY A 382 3.04 3.92 -26.82
N PHE A 383 2.11 4.55 -26.07
CA PHE A 383 0.68 4.34 -26.18
C PHE A 383 -0.03 5.41 -27.03
N LYS A 384 0.69 6.47 -27.41
CA LYS A 384 0.15 7.65 -28.14
C LYS A 384 0.40 7.57 -29.65
N GLY A 385 0.98 6.45 -30.14
CA GLY A 385 1.31 6.22 -31.55
C GLY A 385 0.30 5.33 -32.27
#